data_87ba2da2c072e6c237b79dcb55b1b7e1
#
_entry.id   87ba2da2c072e6c237b79dcb55b1b7e1
#
_cell.length_a   1.000
_cell.length_b   1.000
_cell.length_c   1.000
_cell.angle_alpha   90.00
_cell.angle_beta   90.00
_cell.angle_gamma   90.00
#
_symmetry.space_group_name_H-M   'P 1'
#
loop_
_entity.id
_entity.type
_entity.pdbx_description
1 polymer ?
#
loop_
_entity_poly.entity_id
_entity_poly.type
_entity_poly.pdbx_seq_one_letter_code
_entity_poly.pdbx_strand_id
1 'polypeptide(L)'
;MIDPGRKTDWSGTLVAIARGLANGEATTRSPFARALARDRAFAADFGNLEITGGDFAALTLENPSTDIALVASGIITESSTTARPELLRNPTSDLPTTERPTRSLNFTGDENTTAAVARSDTQADEMTAGNGEETGIRLTVPPEYKRLPFRVVIGPEQTLGISTGGNLDSETLDFTVLFYERSVN
;
A
#
# COMPACT_ATOMS: atom_id res chain seq x y z
N MET A 1 27.68 -18.11 9.93
CA MET A 1 26.78 -18.12 11.12
C MET A 1 26.07 -16.79 11.08
N ILE A 2 24.80 -16.77 10.68
CA ILE A 2 23.97 -15.53 10.54
C ILE A 2 23.32 -15.32 11.90
N ASP A 3 23.52 -14.16 12.48
CA ASP A 3 22.95 -13.78 13.77
C ASP A 3 21.43 -13.49 13.60
N PRO A 4 20.54 -14.30 14.19
CA PRO A 4 19.09 -14.13 14.05
C PRO A 4 18.50 -12.99 14.91
N GLY A 5 19.34 -12.22 15.61
CA GLY A 5 18.89 -11.16 16.52
C GLY A 5 18.95 -9.73 15.98
N ARG A 6 19.41 -9.52 14.76
CA ARG A 6 19.45 -8.19 14.16
C ARG A 6 18.08 -7.83 13.63
N LYS A 7 17.29 -7.09 14.39
CA LYS A 7 16.19 -6.30 13.84
C LYS A 7 16.74 -5.51 12.66
N THR A 8 16.31 -5.86 11.47
CA THR A 8 16.72 -5.15 10.26
C THR A 8 16.22 -3.73 10.39
N ASP A 9 17.13 -2.78 10.56
CA ASP A 9 16.79 -1.37 10.59
C ASP A 9 16.33 -0.97 9.18
N TRP A 10 15.03 -0.93 8.99
CA TRP A 10 14.38 -0.61 7.72
C TRP A 10 14.73 0.77 7.21
N SER A 11 15.02 1.73 8.13
CA SER A 11 15.52 3.05 7.74
C SER A 11 16.85 2.91 6.98
N GLY A 12 17.73 2.02 7.41
CA GLY A 12 18.99 1.73 6.73
C GLY A 12 18.81 1.09 5.35
N THR A 13 17.86 0.18 5.20
CA THR A 13 17.62 -0.51 3.92
C THR A 13 16.96 0.42 2.89
N LEU A 14 15.98 1.22 3.30
CA LEU A 14 15.36 2.22 2.43
C LEU A 14 16.34 3.33 2.03
N VAL A 15 17.18 3.79 2.96
CA VAL A 15 18.26 4.75 2.68
C VAL A 15 19.32 4.14 1.76
N ALA A 16 19.68 2.86 1.92
CA ALA A 16 20.63 2.20 1.03
C ALA A 16 20.06 2.04 -0.40
N ILE A 17 18.79 1.72 -0.54
CA ILE A 17 18.10 1.68 -1.83
C ILE A 17 18.03 3.09 -2.45
N ALA A 18 17.69 4.11 -1.67
CA ALA A 18 17.65 5.49 -2.13
C ALA A 18 19.04 6.01 -2.54
N ARG A 19 20.09 5.71 -1.77
CA ARG A 19 21.48 6.10 -2.09
C ARG A 19 22.04 5.32 -3.27
N GLY A 20 21.77 4.04 -3.40
CA GLY A 20 22.15 3.24 -4.57
C GLY A 20 21.51 3.78 -5.85
N LEU A 21 20.29 4.29 -5.78
CA LEU A 21 19.57 4.91 -6.88
C LEU A 21 20.07 6.35 -7.17
N ALA A 22 20.55 7.08 -6.16
CA ALA A 22 21.06 8.44 -6.31
C ALA A 22 22.49 8.49 -6.89
N ASN A 23 23.32 7.46 -6.64
CA ASN A 23 24.70 7.39 -7.11
C ASN A 23 24.86 6.99 -8.59
N GLY A 24 23.75 7.02 -9.35
CA GLY A 24 23.81 7.24 -10.78
C GLY A 24 24.56 6.23 -11.62
N GLU A 25 24.08 5.00 -11.72
CA GLU A 25 24.19 4.30 -12.99
C GLU A 25 22.94 4.66 -13.81
N ALA A 26 23.06 5.77 -14.50
CA ALA A 26 21.99 6.34 -15.29
C ALA A 26 21.89 5.62 -16.63
N THR A 27 20.87 4.77 -16.80
CA THR A 27 20.27 4.71 -18.14
C THR A 27 18.77 4.45 -18.16
N THR A 28 18.16 3.89 -17.11
CA THR A 28 16.68 3.85 -17.04
C THR A 28 16.20 3.83 -15.60
N ARG A 29 16.18 4.99 -14.95
CA ARG A 29 15.52 5.09 -13.64
C ARG A 29 14.07 4.70 -13.80
N SER A 30 13.60 3.74 -12.98
CA SER A 30 12.17 3.37 -12.94
C SER A 30 11.33 4.62 -12.65
N PRO A 31 10.07 4.66 -13.07
CA PRO A 31 9.18 5.78 -12.75
C PRO A 31 9.12 6.08 -11.26
N PHE A 32 9.14 5.05 -10.41
CA PHE A 32 9.18 5.19 -8.96
C PHE A 32 10.48 5.85 -8.48
N ALA A 33 11.65 5.45 -9.00
CA ALA A 33 12.92 6.07 -8.64
C ALA A 33 13.01 7.54 -9.07
N ARG A 34 12.38 7.90 -10.20
CA ARG A 34 12.26 9.31 -10.62
C ARG A 34 11.34 10.11 -9.71
N ALA A 35 10.25 9.52 -9.27
CA ALA A 35 9.32 10.13 -8.34
C ALA A 35 9.98 10.34 -6.96
N LEU A 36 10.72 9.35 -6.47
CA LEU A 36 11.49 9.44 -5.24
C LEU A 36 12.49 10.61 -5.28
N ALA A 37 13.21 10.79 -6.40
CA ALA A 37 14.15 11.89 -6.58
C ALA A 37 13.47 13.27 -6.73
N ARG A 38 12.15 13.33 -6.85
CA ARG A 38 11.34 14.55 -6.95
C ARG A 38 10.41 14.74 -5.77
N ASP A 39 10.63 14.03 -4.67
CA ASP A 39 9.82 14.08 -3.45
C ASP A 39 8.33 13.75 -3.67
N ARG A 40 8.03 12.88 -4.63
CA ARG A 40 6.67 12.45 -4.99
C ARG A 40 6.42 10.97 -4.77
N ALA A 41 7.25 10.32 -3.97
CA ALA A 41 7.07 8.92 -3.60
C ALA A 41 6.70 8.80 -2.11
N PHE A 42 5.70 7.98 -1.83
CA PHE A 42 5.06 7.87 -0.53
C PHE A 42 4.81 6.41 -0.16
N ALA A 43 4.61 6.17 1.12
CA ALA A 43 4.11 4.93 1.69
C ALA A 43 2.81 5.21 2.45
N ALA A 44 1.79 4.41 2.22
CA ALA A 44 0.59 4.33 3.05
C ALA A 44 0.72 3.10 3.93
N ASP A 45 0.82 3.32 5.23
CA ASP A 45 0.96 2.28 6.24
C ASP A 45 -0.42 2.01 6.86
N PHE A 46 -1.01 0.86 6.57
CA PHE A 46 -2.33 0.47 7.04
C PHE A 46 -2.30 -0.16 8.44
N GLY A 47 -1.10 -0.38 8.99
CA GLY A 47 -0.91 -0.96 10.30
C GLY A 47 -1.16 -2.46 10.34
N ASN A 48 -1.10 -2.99 11.55
CA ASN A 48 -1.36 -4.40 11.83
C ASN A 48 -2.86 -4.59 12.11
N LEU A 49 -3.55 -5.31 11.25
CA LEU A 49 -4.97 -5.63 11.38
C LEU A 49 -5.11 -7.03 11.97
N GLU A 50 -5.83 -7.12 13.07
CA GLU A 50 -6.21 -8.40 13.68
C GLU A 50 -7.60 -8.79 13.17
N ILE A 51 -7.67 -9.87 12.40
CA ILE A 51 -8.91 -10.41 11.83
C ILE A 51 -9.32 -11.60 12.69
N THR A 52 -10.53 -11.58 13.23
CA THR A 52 -11.04 -12.63 14.11
C THR A 52 -12.44 -13.05 13.71
N GLY A 53 -12.78 -14.31 13.90
CA GLY A 53 -14.15 -14.79 13.91
C GLY A 53 -14.95 -14.62 12.62
N GLY A 54 -14.29 -14.56 11.48
CA GLY A 54 -14.96 -14.38 10.19
C GLY A 54 -15.09 -12.92 9.74
N ASP A 55 -14.46 -11.99 10.48
CA ASP A 55 -14.36 -10.58 10.09
C ASP A 55 -13.51 -10.39 8.82
N PHE A 56 -13.63 -9.20 8.24
CA PHE A 56 -12.89 -8.76 7.05
C PHE A 56 -11.93 -7.63 7.40
N ALA A 57 -10.75 -7.64 6.80
CA ALA A 57 -9.92 -6.45 6.75
C ALA A 57 -10.29 -5.63 5.51
N ALA A 58 -10.59 -4.36 5.73
CA ALA A 58 -10.89 -3.38 4.70
C ALA A 58 -9.82 -2.28 4.70
N LEU A 59 -9.23 -2.03 3.54
CA LEU A 59 -8.23 -0.99 3.35
C LEU A 59 -8.60 -0.15 2.12
N THR A 60 -8.46 1.17 2.23
CA THR A 60 -8.67 2.07 1.09
C THR A 60 -7.51 3.05 0.94
N LEU A 61 -7.09 3.27 -0.31
CA LEU A 61 -6.22 4.37 -0.70
C LEU A 61 -7.00 5.26 -1.67
N GLU A 62 -7.43 6.40 -1.18
CA GLU A 62 -8.23 7.39 -1.90
C GLU A 62 -7.32 8.45 -2.52
N ASN A 63 -7.64 8.83 -3.74
CA ASN A 63 -7.05 9.96 -4.43
C ASN A 63 -8.07 11.10 -4.59
N PRO A 64 -8.11 12.07 -3.69
CA PRO A 64 -9.05 13.18 -3.76
C PRO A 64 -8.63 14.27 -4.76
N SER A 65 -7.46 14.15 -5.38
CA SER A 65 -6.96 15.13 -6.35
C SER A 65 -7.72 15.05 -7.67
N THR A 66 -7.87 16.18 -8.36
CA THR A 66 -8.48 16.29 -9.69
C THR A 66 -7.46 16.25 -10.83
N ASP A 67 -6.19 16.46 -10.54
CA ASP A 67 -5.11 16.65 -11.55
C ASP A 67 -3.89 15.74 -11.35
N ILE A 68 -3.92 14.92 -10.32
CA ILE A 68 -2.86 13.95 -9.98
C ILE A 68 -3.43 12.54 -10.04
N ALA A 69 -2.68 11.60 -10.58
CA ALA A 69 -2.91 10.18 -10.43
C ALA A 69 -1.91 9.60 -9.42
N LEU A 70 -2.37 8.68 -8.57
CA LEU A 70 -1.50 7.88 -7.72
C LEU A 70 -1.15 6.60 -8.46
N VAL A 71 0.12 6.22 -8.46
CA VAL A 71 0.58 4.96 -9.04
C VAL A 71 1.11 4.08 -7.92
N ALA A 72 0.29 3.15 -7.46
CA ALA A 72 0.72 2.12 -6.53
C ALA A 72 1.72 1.20 -7.25
N SER A 73 2.93 1.07 -6.71
CA SER A 73 4.08 0.43 -7.38
C SER A 73 4.65 -0.77 -6.62
N GLY A 74 4.10 -1.08 -5.48
CA GLY A 74 4.48 -2.22 -4.67
C GLY A 74 3.69 -2.28 -3.39
N ILE A 75 3.54 -3.48 -2.88
CA ILE A 75 2.94 -3.76 -1.58
C ILE A 75 3.98 -4.47 -0.75
N ILE A 76 4.14 -4.02 0.48
CA ILE A 76 4.88 -4.72 1.51
C ILE A 76 3.85 -5.30 2.44
N THR A 77 3.95 -6.57 2.73
CA THR A 77 2.96 -7.27 3.53
C THR A 77 3.60 -8.34 4.40
N GLU A 78 3.01 -8.56 5.55
CA GLU A 78 3.25 -9.70 6.42
C GLU A 78 1.90 -10.23 6.89
N SER A 79 1.74 -11.54 6.90
CA SER A 79 0.52 -12.20 7.33
C SER A 79 0.87 -13.41 8.18
N SER A 80 0.03 -13.75 9.15
CA SER A 80 0.22 -14.96 9.96
C SER A 80 -0.14 -16.24 9.20
N THR A 81 -0.99 -16.12 8.18
CA THR A 81 -1.38 -17.23 7.29
C THR A 81 -1.38 -16.78 5.82
N THR A 82 -1.78 -17.66 4.90
CA THR A 82 -1.93 -17.26 3.49
C THR A 82 -3.22 -16.49 3.29
N ALA A 83 -3.14 -15.17 3.11
CA ALA A 83 -4.28 -14.32 2.79
C ALA A 83 -4.48 -14.18 1.26
N ARG A 84 -5.70 -13.91 0.84
CA ARG A 84 -6.08 -13.68 -0.56
C ARG A 84 -6.92 -12.42 -0.72
N PRO A 85 -6.34 -11.24 -0.45
CA PRO A 85 -7.07 -10.00 -0.59
C PRO A 85 -7.49 -9.76 -2.05
N GLU A 86 -8.71 -9.24 -2.19
CA GLU A 86 -9.27 -8.80 -3.45
C GLU A 86 -9.07 -7.30 -3.63
N LEU A 87 -8.79 -6.89 -4.87
CA LEU A 87 -8.68 -5.49 -5.24
C LEU A 87 -10.02 -5.00 -5.75
N LEU A 88 -10.47 -3.89 -5.21
CA LEU A 88 -11.72 -3.23 -5.56
C LEU A 88 -11.44 -1.86 -6.16
N ARG A 89 -12.23 -1.49 -7.15
CA ARG A 89 -12.21 -0.15 -7.71
C ARG A 89 -13.42 0.62 -7.20
N ASN A 90 -13.17 1.79 -6.62
CA ASN A 90 -14.21 2.67 -6.09
C ASN A 90 -15.24 1.93 -5.22
N PRO A 91 -14.81 1.25 -4.14
CA PRO A 91 -15.74 0.56 -3.26
C PRO A 91 -16.76 1.55 -2.69
N THR A 92 -17.99 1.09 -2.48
CA THR A 92 -19.11 1.95 -2.10
C THR A 92 -19.81 1.55 -0.81
N SER A 93 -19.58 0.34 -0.31
CA SER A 93 -20.15 -0.11 0.96
C SER A 93 -19.07 -0.60 1.91
N ASP A 94 -19.37 -0.49 3.18
CA ASP A 94 -18.53 -0.97 4.29
C ASP A 94 -17.09 -0.45 4.20
N LEU A 95 -17.00 0.86 3.95
CA LEU A 95 -15.71 1.54 3.82
C LEU A 95 -15.05 1.73 5.18
N PRO A 96 -13.72 1.50 5.28
CA PRO A 96 -13.00 1.76 6.52
C PRO A 96 -13.01 3.25 6.87
N THR A 97 -13.06 3.55 8.16
CA THR A 97 -13.18 4.90 8.70
C THR A 97 -11.92 5.39 9.38
N THR A 98 -11.08 4.48 9.88
CA THR A 98 -9.86 4.81 10.62
C THR A 98 -8.76 5.27 9.68
N GLU A 99 -8.40 6.54 9.74
CA GLU A 99 -7.30 7.10 8.96
C GLU A 99 -5.95 6.53 9.38
N ARG A 100 -5.11 6.31 8.37
CA ARG A 100 -3.77 5.77 8.52
C ARG A 100 -2.72 6.72 7.96
N PRO A 101 -1.51 6.73 8.55
CA PRO A 101 -0.47 7.66 8.12
C PRO A 101 -0.01 7.37 6.69
N THR A 102 0.13 8.45 5.92
CA THR A 102 0.90 8.47 4.68
C THR A 102 2.20 9.22 4.91
N ARG A 103 3.32 8.66 4.45
CA ARG A 103 4.65 9.20 4.73
C ARG A 103 5.43 9.40 3.43
N SER A 104 6.12 10.52 3.32
CA SER A 104 7.11 10.71 2.25
C SER A 104 8.24 9.70 2.39
N LEU A 105 8.69 9.15 1.27
CA LEU A 105 9.86 8.27 1.21
C LEU A 105 11.16 9.06 0.95
N ASN A 106 11.10 10.38 0.86
CA ASN A 106 12.27 11.23 0.85
C ASN A 106 12.62 11.70 2.27
N PHE A 107 13.79 11.28 2.73
CA PHE A 107 14.30 11.60 4.06
C PHE A 107 15.33 12.74 4.05
N THR A 108 15.47 13.47 2.94
CA THR A 108 16.56 14.47 2.77
C THR A 108 16.10 15.92 2.81
N GLY A 109 14.81 16.19 2.99
CA GLY A 109 14.25 17.53 2.95
C GLY A 109 13.03 17.70 3.85
N ASP A 110 12.32 18.80 3.66
CA ASP A 110 11.03 19.03 4.28
C ASP A 110 10.08 17.89 3.91
N GLU A 111 9.30 17.43 4.88
CA GLU A 111 8.33 16.35 4.65
C GLU A 111 7.28 16.82 3.64
N ASN A 112 7.40 16.36 2.41
CA ASN A 112 6.33 16.55 1.43
C ASN A 112 5.10 15.76 1.86
N THR A 113 3.97 16.42 1.84
CA THR A 113 2.67 15.81 2.10
C THR A 113 2.02 15.39 0.79
N THR A 114 1.30 14.28 0.82
CA THR A 114 0.41 13.85 -0.27
C THR A 114 -1.03 14.21 0.09
N ALA A 115 -1.85 14.43 -0.94
CA ALA A 115 -3.30 14.54 -0.75
C ALA A 115 -3.98 13.17 -0.58
N ALA A 116 -3.27 12.07 -0.85
CA ALA A 116 -3.81 10.73 -0.72
C ALA A 116 -4.25 10.43 0.73
N VAL A 117 -5.42 9.82 0.86
CA VAL A 117 -5.98 9.41 2.16
C VAL A 117 -6.00 7.89 2.24
N ALA A 118 -5.35 7.35 3.25
CA ALA A 118 -5.35 5.92 3.56
C ALA A 118 -6.24 5.65 4.77
N ARG A 119 -7.09 4.59 4.68
CA ARG A 119 -7.91 4.13 5.81
C ARG A 119 -7.88 2.62 5.89
N SER A 120 -7.99 2.07 7.10
CA SER A 120 -8.16 0.64 7.30
C SER A 120 -8.89 0.33 8.60
N ASP A 121 -9.75 -0.69 8.55
CA ASP A 121 -10.46 -1.23 9.69
C ASP A 121 -10.57 -2.77 9.57
N THR A 122 -10.88 -3.42 10.69
CA THR A 122 -11.42 -4.78 10.74
C THR A 122 -12.92 -4.66 10.97
N GLN A 123 -13.74 -5.34 10.18
CA GLN A 123 -15.18 -5.16 10.16
C GLN A 123 -15.94 -6.47 9.88
N ALA A 124 -17.21 -6.54 10.30
CA ALA A 124 -18.03 -7.75 10.16
C ALA A 124 -18.51 -8.00 8.72
N ASP A 125 -18.67 -6.94 7.94
CA ASP A 125 -19.18 -7.02 6.57
C ASP A 125 -18.04 -6.79 5.55
N GLU A 126 -18.11 -7.47 4.42
CA GLU A 126 -17.15 -7.34 3.34
C GLU A 126 -17.32 -6.02 2.60
N MET A 127 -16.22 -5.30 2.43
CA MET A 127 -16.20 -4.13 1.57
C MET A 127 -16.48 -4.56 0.12
N THR A 128 -17.45 -3.94 -0.53
CA THR A 128 -17.84 -4.29 -1.90
C THR A 128 -17.67 -3.12 -2.86
N ALA A 129 -17.37 -3.44 -4.12
CA ALA A 129 -17.42 -2.48 -5.21
C ALA A 129 -18.88 -2.28 -5.65
N GLY A 130 -19.34 -1.02 -5.68
CA GLY A 130 -20.63 -0.69 -6.23
C GLY A 130 -20.72 -1.02 -7.72
N ASN A 131 -21.91 -1.41 -8.17
CA ASN A 131 -22.21 -1.64 -9.60
C ASN A 131 -21.36 -2.70 -10.32
N GLY A 132 -20.82 -3.71 -9.60
CA GLY A 132 -20.06 -4.80 -10.23
C GLY A 132 -18.68 -4.40 -10.74
N GLU A 133 -18.10 -3.32 -10.23
CA GLU A 133 -16.70 -2.94 -10.48
C GLU A 133 -15.70 -3.76 -9.65
N GLU A 134 -16.03 -4.99 -9.34
CA GLU A 134 -15.07 -5.96 -8.84
C GLU A 134 -14.00 -6.16 -9.91
N THR A 135 -12.75 -5.94 -9.53
CA THR A 135 -11.67 -6.12 -10.52
C THR A 135 -11.41 -7.59 -10.83
N GLY A 136 -11.90 -8.50 -9.98
CA GLY A 136 -11.57 -9.92 -10.03
C GLY A 136 -10.08 -10.22 -9.80
N ILE A 137 -9.30 -9.21 -9.42
CA ILE A 137 -7.88 -9.36 -9.15
C ILE A 137 -7.70 -9.72 -7.69
N ARG A 138 -7.17 -10.91 -7.44
CA ARG A 138 -6.79 -11.38 -6.10
C ARG A 138 -5.29 -11.45 -5.97
N LEU A 139 -4.79 -10.92 -4.87
CA LEU A 139 -3.39 -11.08 -4.48
C LEU A 139 -3.24 -12.37 -3.67
N THR A 140 -2.06 -12.95 -3.67
CA THR A 140 -1.70 -14.01 -2.73
C THR A 140 -0.62 -13.47 -1.81
N VAL A 141 -0.96 -13.34 -0.54
CA VAL A 141 -0.07 -12.90 0.52
C VAL A 141 0.37 -14.15 1.29
N PRO A 142 1.64 -14.53 1.21
CA PRO A 142 2.16 -15.68 1.95
C PRO A 142 2.31 -15.35 3.45
N PRO A 143 2.40 -16.37 4.32
CA PRO A 143 2.61 -16.20 5.76
C PRO A 143 4.07 -15.86 6.08
N GLU A 144 4.57 -14.80 5.49
CA GLU A 144 5.90 -14.25 5.71
C GLU A 144 5.96 -12.83 5.17
N TYR A 145 6.92 -12.08 5.68
CA TYR A 145 7.19 -10.77 5.14
C TYR A 145 7.58 -10.86 3.67
N LYS A 146 6.85 -10.14 2.82
CA LYS A 146 7.11 -10.11 1.37
C LYS A 146 6.82 -8.77 0.75
N ARG A 147 7.66 -8.39 -0.21
CA ARG A 147 7.34 -7.33 -1.14
C ARG A 147 6.74 -7.95 -2.41
N LEU A 148 5.50 -7.63 -2.68
CA LEU A 148 4.81 -8.05 -3.90
C LEU A 148 4.98 -6.97 -4.97
N PRO A 149 5.41 -7.33 -6.20
CA PRO A 149 5.37 -6.42 -7.32
C PRO A 149 3.90 -6.13 -7.65
N PHE A 150 3.56 -4.86 -7.69
CA PHE A 150 2.19 -4.43 -7.88
C PHE A 150 2.19 -3.13 -8.66
N ARG A 151 1.27 -2.96 -9.60
CA ARG A 151 1.12 -1.71 -10.31
C ARG A 151 -0.35 -1.45 -10.62
N VAL A 152 -0.92 -0.48 -9.93
CA VAL A 152 -2.27 0.02 -10.19
C VAL A 152 -2.20 1.54 -10.28
N VAL A 153 -2.96 2.09 -11.20
CA VAL A 153 -3.16 3.54 -11.34
C VAL A 153 -4.51 3.90 -10.73
N ILE A 154 -4.47 4.76 -9.73
CA ILE A 154 -5.64 5.35 -9.10
C ILE A 154 -5.79 6.74 -9.70
N GLY A 155 -6.77 6.90 -10.58
CA GLY A 155 -7.05 8.17 -11.25
C GLY A 155 -7.52 9.26 -10.28
N PRO A 156 -7.69 10.49 -10.78
CA PRO A 156 -8.33 11.55 -10.02
C PRO A 156 -9.69 11.10 -9.48
N GLU A 157 -9.99 11.49 -8.24
CA GLU A 157 -11.26 11.20 -7.55
C GLU A 157 -11.63 9.71 -7.50
N GLN A 158 -10.62 8.83 -7.55
CA GLN A 158 -10.80 7.37 -7.47
C GLN A 158 -10.21 6.79 -6.20
N THR A 159 -10.71 5.62 -5.82
CA THR A 159 -10.27 4.87 -4.65
C THR A 159 -9.89 3.45 -5.05
N LEU A 160 -8.73 3.00 -4.58
CA LEU A 160 -8.34 1.61 -4.55
C LEU A 160 -8.80 1.03 -3.22
N GLY A 161 -9.64 -0.01 -3.27
CA GLY A 161 -9.99 -0.84 -2.14
C GLY A 161 -9.20 -2.14 -2.14
N ILE A 162 -8.91 -2.66 -0.96
CA ILE A 162 -8.31 -3.97 -0.74
C ILE A 162 -9.11 -4.62 0.39
N SER A 163 -9.80 -5.71 0.09
CA SER A 163 -10.61 -6.46 1.05
C SER A 163 -10.09 -7.88 1.19
N THR A 164 -10.03 -8.38 2.40
CA THR A 164 -9.66 -9.75 2.68
C THR A 164 -10.45 -10.27 3.85
N GLY A 165 -10.84 -11.52 3.84
CA GLY A 165 -11.46 -12.10 5.00
C GLY A 165 -12.48 -13.20 4.73
N GLY A 166 -13.43 -13.31 5.62
CA GLY A 166 -14.58 -14.20 5.57
C GLY A 166 -14.33 -15.64 5.98
N ASN A 167 -13.13 -16.15 5.86
CA ASN A 167 -12.78 -17.54 6.16
C ASN A 167 -11.50 -17.70 7.00
N LEU A 168 -11.09 -16.63 7.67
CA LEU A 168 -9.87 -16.62 8.48
C LEU A 168 -10.25 -16.73 9.95
N ASP A 169 -9.80 -17.80 10.61
CA ASP A 169 -10.19 -18.09 12.01
C ASP A 169 -9.49 -17.19 13.03
N SER A 170 -8.33 -16.66 12.74
CA SER A 170 -7.59 -15.63 13.44
C SER A 170 -6.34 -15.30 12.64
N GLU A 171 -6.21 -14.09 12.19
CA GLU A 171 -5.08 -13.67 11.36
C GLU A 171 -4.63 -12.28 11.72
N THR A 172 -3.32 -12.05 11.64
CA THR A 172 -2.75 -10.71 11.63
C THR A 172 -2.27 -10.40 10.23
N LEU A 173 -2.64 -9.22 9.73
CA LEU A 173 -2.25 -8.72 8.42
C LEU A 173 -1.62 -7.35 8.57
N ASP A 174 -0.35 -7.23 8.21
CA ASP A 174 0.35 -5.96 8.06
C ASP A 174 0.44 -5.61 6.57
N PHE A 175 0.11 -4.37 6.24
CA PHE A 175 0.01 -3.95 4.86
C PHE A 175 0.52 -2.52 4.66
N THR A 176 1.50 -2.36 3.77
CA THR A 176 2.00 -1.05 3.36
C THR A 176 1.99 -0.94 1.84
N VAL A 177 1.34 0.08 1.30
CA VAL A 177 1.32 0.37 -0.13
C VAL A 177 2.35 1.44 -0.45
N LEU A 178 3.26 1.13 -1.37
CA LEU A 178 4.21 2.08 -1.93
C LEU A 178 3.61 2.71 -3.18
N PHE A 179 3.52 4.03 -3.22
CA PHE A 179 2.95 4.74 -4.36
C PHE A 179 3.73 6.01 -4.69
N TYR A 180 3.47 6.55 -5.87
CA TYR A 180 3.98 7.86 -6.27
C TYR A 180 2.91 8.66 -7.01
N GLU A 181 3.06 9.96 -6.98
CA GLU A 181 2.20 10.90 -7.67
C GLU A 181 2.69 11.18 -9.09
N ARG A 182 1.73 11.29 -10.01
CA ARG A 182 1.97 11.67 -11.40
C ARG A 182 0.89 12.63 -11.87
N SER A 183 1.29 13.78 -12.46
CA SER A 183 0.34 14.69 -13.11
C SER A 183 -0.35 13.99 -14.28
N VAL A 184 -1.64 14.24 -14.47
CA VAL A 184 -2.47 13.68 -15.57
C VAL A 184 -2.52 14.58 -16.79
N ASN A 185 -1.87 15.76 -16.75
CA ASN A 185 -1.75 16.70 -17.87
C ASN A 185 -0.58 16.34 -18.80
#